data_96269f02b5f343eff02725d7de9cf6b3
#
_entry.id   96269f02b5f343eff02725d7de9cf6b3
#
_cell.length_a   1.000
_cell.length_b   1.000
_cell.length_c   1.000
_cell.angle_alpha   90.00
_cell.angle_beta   90.00
_cell.angle_gamma   90.00
#
_symmetry.space_group_name_H-M   'P 1'
#
loop_
_entity.id
_entity.type
_entity.pdbx_description
1 polymer ?
#
loop_
_entity_poly.entity_id
_entity_poly.type
_entity_poly.pdbx_seq_one_letter_code
_entity_poly.pdbx_strand_id
1 'polypeptide(L)'
;MSGISAQLVKKLRDLTDAGMMDCKKALVEVAGDLQKAIDFLREKGLSKAAKKADRIAAEGVVALEVAPDFKSAMMVEINSETDFVAKNEGFKELVKKTLETVKAHHIHTTEELLKSPLDNKPFEEYLHSQIAVIGENILVRKIAHLKAPSSHIINGYAHSNARVGVLIGIKYDNEKNAPKVVELARNIAMHAAAMKPQVLDCKDFSLDFVKKETLALIAEIEKDNEEAKRLGKPLKNIPAFGSRIELSDEVLAHQKKAFENELKEQGKPEKIWDKIVPGKMERFIADNTLIDQRLTLLGQFYVMDDKKTIAQVVADCSKEWDDDLIITEYVRFELGEGIEKKAENFAEEVALQMK
;
A
#
# COMPACT_ATOMS: atom_id res chain seq x y z
N MET A 1 23.40 46.98 -24.69
CA MET A 1 22.77 45.82 -24.04
C MET A 1 23.90 45.01 -23.42
N SER A 2 24.11 45.09 -22.10
CA SER A 2 25.09 44.26 -21.40
C SER A 2 24.68 42.80 -21.52
N GLY A 3 25.46 42.02 -22.28
CA GLY A 3 25.19 40.61 -22.47
C GLY A 3 25.19 39.87 -21.14
N ILE A 4 24.14 39.06 -20.89
CA ILE A 4 24.08 38.20 -19.70
C ILE A 4 25.28 37.25 -19.73
N SER A 5 26.12 37.30 -18.67
CA SER A 5 27.32 36.48 -18.59
C SER A 5 26.99 35.00 -18.34
N ALA A 6 27.79 34.10 -18.91
CA ALA A 6 27.66 32.65 -18.70
C ALA A 6 27.78 32.28 -17.20
N GLN A 7 28.57 33.04 -16.42
CA GLN A 7 28.71 32.84 -14.98
C GLN A 7 27.41 33.15 -14.22
N LEU A 8 26.69 34.21 -14.63
CA LEU A 8 25.41 34.59 -14.00
C LEU A 8 24.32 33.53 -14.33
N VAL A 9 24.32 33.00 -15.59
CA VAL A 9 23.42 31.90 -15.99
C VAL A 9 23.71 30.65 -15.16
N LYS A 10 24.99 30.29 -14.98
CA LYS A 10 25.40 29.17 -14.16
C LYS A 10 24.95 29.36 -12.73
N LYS A 11 25.20 30.54 -12.13
CA LYS A 11 24.78 30.86 -10.74
C LYS A 11 23.27 30.74 -10.56
N LEU A 12 22.47 31.22 -11.50
CA LEU A 12 21.01 31.07 -11.43
C LEU A 12 20.59 29.61 -11.55
N ARG A 13 21.24 28.82 -12.42
CA ARG A 13 21.00 27.39 -12.54
C ARG A 13 21.33 26.64 -11.25
N ASP A 14 22.48 26.92 -10.63
CA ASP A 14 22.91 26.29 -9.38
C ASP A 14 21.97 26.62 -8.22
N LEU A 15 21.24 27.75 -8.28
CA LEU A 15 20.24 28.16 -7.29
C LEU A 15 18.83 27.61 -7.54
N THR A 16 18.48 27.23 -8.77
CA THR A 16 17.09 26.94 -9.17
C THR A 16 16.91 25.58 -9.82
N ASP A 17 17.98 24.87 -10.14
CA ASP A 17 18.02 23.63 -10.93
C ASP A 17 17.30 23.73 -12.31
N ALA A 18 16.92 24.95 -12.71
CA ALA A 18 16.26 25.19 -13.99
C ALA A 18 17.20 24.98 -15.18
N GLY A 19 16.64 24.63 -16.33
CA GLY A 19 17.40 24.45 -17.57
C GLY A 19 18.20 25.70 -17.96
N MET A 20 19.42 25.52 -18.48
CA MET A 20 20.34 26.62 -18.82
C MET A 20 19.70 27.69 -19.75
N MET A 21 18.86 27.26 -20.71
CA MET A 21 18.17 28.18 -21.62
C MET A 21 17.02 28.93 -20.91
N ASP A 22 16.32 28.30 -19.96
CA ASP A 22 15.31 28.97 -19.17
C ASP A 22 15.94 30.00 -18.23
N CYS A 23 17.08 29.67 -17.60
CA CYS A 23 17.87 30.63 -16.79
C CYS A 23 18.34 31.82 -17.63
N LYS A 24 18.87 31.59 -18.85
CA LYS A 24 19.28 32.66 -19.72
C LYS A 24 18.11 33.56 -20.12
N LYS A 25 16.96 32.98 -20.50
CA LYS A 25 15.75 33.74 -20.85
C LYS A 25 15.25 34.57 -19.66
N ALA A 26 15.18 33.95 -18.45
CA ALA A 26 14.77 34.66 -17.26
C ALA A 26 15.66 35.88 -16.95
N LEU A 27 16.98 35.71 -17.02
CA LEU A 27 17.91 36.82 -16.81
C LEU A 27 17.79 37.93 -17.84
N VAL A 28 17.51 37.60 -19.11
CA VAL A 28 17.26 38.58 -20.16
C VAL A 28 16.00 39.40 -19.84
N GLU A 29 14.90 38.76 -19.49
CA GLU A 29 13.61 39.39 -19.18
C GLU A 29 13.70 40.38 -18.00
N VAL A 30 14.54 40.06 -16.99
CA VAL A 30 14.69 40.89 -15.82
C VAL A 30 16.00 41.73 -15.80
N ALA A 31 16.59 41.92 -16.98
CA ALA A 31 17.80 42.74 -17.17
C ALA A 31 19.00 42.34 -16.30
N GLY A 32 19.16 41.08 -15.99
CA GLY A 32 20.27 40.50 -15.22
C GLY A 32 20.08 40.52 -13.68
N ASP A 33 18.92 40.93 -13.18
CA ASP A 33 18.60 40.88 -11.74
C ASP A 33 18.37 39.40 -11.33
N LEU A 34 19.27 38.89 -10.46
CA LEU A 34 19.24 37.48 -10.06
C LEU A 34 18.01 37.13 -9.26
N GLN A 35 17.58 38.01 -8.33
CA GLN A 35 16.40 37.74 -7.50
C GLN A 35 15.11 37.72 -8.33
N LYS A 36 14.94 38.71 -9.19
CA LYS A 36 13.80 38.77 -10.09
C LYS A 36 13.80 37.61 -11.09
N ALA A 37 14.98 37.11 -11.50
CA ALA A 37 15.07 35.95 -12.36
C ALA A 37 14.62 34.66 -11.64
N ILE A 38 14.92 34.51 -10.35
CA ILE A 38 14.38 33.41 -9.52
C ILE A 38 12.86 33.48 -9.44
N ASP A 39 12.30 34.65 -9.16
CA ASP A 39 10.85 34.85 -9.07
C ASP A 39 10.16 34.62 -10.42
N PHE A 40 10.75 35.07 -11.51
CA PHE A 40 10.26 34.81 -12.87
C PHE A 40 10.26 33.31 -13.23
N LEU A 41 11.34 32.60 -12.88
CA LEU A 41 11.40 31.14 -13.10
C LEU A 41 10.37 30.39 -12.25
N ARG A 42 10.10 30.86 -11.04
CA ARG A 42 9.08 30.32 -10.16
C ARG A 42 7.68 30.48 -10.74
N GLU A 43 7.28 31.69 -11.16
CA GLU A 43 5.98 31.94 -11.81
C GLU A 43 5.81 31.09 -13.07
N LYS A 44 6.88 30.99 -13.87
CA LYS A 44 6.89 30.15 -15.08
C LYS A 44 6.79 28.65 -14.73
N GLY A 45 7.39 28.22 -13.62
CA GLY A 45 7.29 26.86 -13.08
C GLY A 45 5.85 26.52 -12.68
N LEU A 46 5.19 27.38 -11.94
CA LEU A 46 3.77 27.27 -11.60
C LEU A 46 2.88 27.13 -12.83
N SER A 47 3.09 27.98 -13.87
CA SER A 47 2.34 27.89 -15.12
C SER A 47 2.60 26.57 -15.89
N LYS A 48 3.83 26.06 -15.87
CA LYS A 48 4.17 24.78 -16.51
C LYS A 48 3.55 23.60 -15.76
N ALA A 49 3.55 23.63 -14.42
CA ALA A 49 2.92 22.61 -13.59
C ALA A 49 1.41 22.57 -13.81
N ALA A 50 0.75 23.73 -13.77
CA ALA A 50 -0.70 23.82 -13.99
C ALA A 50 -1.14 23.24 -15.35
N LYS A 51 -0.35 23.46 -16.43
CA LYS A 51 -0.64 22.89 -17.77
C LYS A 51 -0.52 21.37 -17.85
N LYS A 52 0.09 20.74 -16.83
CA LYS A 52 0.31 19.28 -16.80
C LYS A 52 -0.57 18.58 -15.79
N ALA A 53 -1.24 19.33 -14.90
CA ALA A 53 -2.01 18.79 -13.79
C ALA A 53 -3.08 17.76 -14.22
N ASP A 54 -3.66 17.92 -15.42
CA ASP A 54 -4.67 17.02 -15.96
C ASP A 54 -4.12 15.74 -16.63
N ARG A 55 -2.78 15.62 -16.70
CA ARG A 55 -2.17 14.44 -17.31
C ARG A 55 -2.16 13.27 -16.32
N ILE A 56 -2.49 12.07 -16.81
CA ILE A 56 -2.51 10.86 -15.99
C ILE A 56 -1.08 10.50 -15.55
N ALA A 57 -0.86 10.44 -14.27
CA ALA A 57 0.39 10.03 -13.64
C ALA A 57 0.15 8.73 -12.84
N ALA A 58 0.35 7.57 -13.49
CA ALA A 58 0.11 6.24 -12.93
C ALA A 58 1.39 5.43 -12.71
N GLU A 59 2.54 5.94 -13.15
CA GLU A 59 3.87 5.42 -12.89
C GLU A 59 4.52 6.18 -11.71
N GLY A 60 5.76 5.89 -11.36
CA GLY A 60 6.46 6.53 -10.23
C GLY A 60 7.01 5.53 -9.22
N VAL A 61 6.92 5.84 -7.92
CA VAL A 61 7.41 4.97 -6.84
C VAL A 61 6.54 4.98 -5.60
N VAL A 62 6.57 3.87 -4.87
CA VAL A 62 6.23 3.79 -3.46
C VAL A 62 7.53 3.69 -2.66
N ALA A 63 7.78 4.67 -1.80
CA ALA A 63 8.97 4.72 -0.96
C ALA A 63 8.58 4.70 0.52
N LEU A 64 9.37 4.02 1.35
CA LEU A 64 9.17 3.99 2.80
C LEU A 64 10.50 4.16 3.55
N GLU A 65 10.40 4.69 4.76
CA GLU A 65 11.50 4.76 5.72
C GLU A 65 10.99 4.28 7.08
N VAL A 66 11.72 3.37 7.70
CA VAL A 66 11.49 2.91 9.08
C VAL A 66 12.59 3.48 9.96
N ALA A 67 12.22 4.07 11.09
CA ALA A 67 13.19 4.61 12.03
C ALA A 67 14.06 3.48 12.62
N PRO A 68 15.34 3.74 12.94
CA PRO A 68 16.25 2.70 13.46
C PRO A 68 15.80 2.04 14.77
N ASP A 69 14.96 2.72 15.55
CA ASP A 69 14.36 2.22 16.80
C ASP A 69 13.04 1.48 16.58
N PHE A 70 12.56 1.38 15.33
CA PHE A 70 11.28 0.78 14.96
C PHE A 70 10.05 1.40 15.64
N LYS A 71 10.16 2.66 16.12
CA LYS A 71 9.05 3.36 16.78
C LYS A 71 8.29 4.29 15.85
N SER A 72 8.77 4.50 14.65
CA SER A 72 8.03 5.22 13.60
C SER A 72 8.41 4.73 12.22
N ALA A 73 7.46 4.87 11.30
CA ALA A 73 7.70 4.63 9.89
C ALA A 73 6.83 5.54 9.04
N MET A 74 7.32 5.88 7.86
CA MET A 74 6.57 6.63 6.89
C MET A 74 6.63 5.98 5.52
N MET A 75 5.60 6.18 4.73
CA MET A 75 5.49 5.67 3.38
C MET A 75 4.77 6.69 2.50
N VAL A 76 5.26 6.87 1.29
CA VAL A 76 4.69 7.79 0.31
C VAL A 76 4.51 7.11 -1.04
N GLU A 77 3.43 7.43 -1.74
CA GLU A 77 3.26 7.13 -3.16
C GLU A 77 3.43 8.43 -3.94
N ILE A 78 4.45 8.47 -4.81
CA ILE A 78 4.72 9.62 -5.67
C ILE A 78 4.63 9.16 -7.12
N ASN A 79 3.67 9.75 -7.83
CA ASN A 79 3.34 9.37 -9.20
C ASN A 79 3.98 10.30 -10.23
N SER A 80 4.31 9.73 -11.39
CA SER A 80 4.79 10.40 -12.62
C SER A 80 4.05 9.86 -13.84
N GLU A 81 4.20 10.51 -15.00
CA GLU A 81 3.58 10.05 -16.24
C GLU A 81 4.25 8.76 -16.77
N THR A 82 5.59 8.65 -16.63
CA THR A 82 6.37 7.53 -17.17
C THR A 82 7.25 6.87 -16.10
N ASP A 83 7.62 5.61 -16.34
CA ASP A 83 8.54 4.85 -15.49
C ASP A 83 10.01 5.30 -15.63
N PHE A 84 10.36 6.01 -16.71
CA PHE A 84 11.70 6.58 -16.91
C PHE A 84 12.02 7.63 -15.84
N VAL A 85 11.03 8.42 -15.44
CA VAL A 85 11.18 9.45 -14.41
C VAL A 85 11.54 8.84 -13.06
N ALA A 86 11.03 7.68 -12.71
CA ALA A 86 11.38 6.99 -11.47
C ALA A 86 12.89 6.69 -11.31
N LYS A 87 13.63 6.66 -12.42
CA LYS A 87 15.09 6.44 -12.45
C LYS A 87 15.90 7.75 -12.46
N ASN A 88 15.23 8.89 -12.61
CA ASN A 88 15.86 10.22 -12.67
C ASN A 88 16.35 10.65 -11.29
N GLU A 89 17.56 11.20 -11.19
CA GLU A 89 18.14 11.64 -9.91
C GLU A 89 17.35 12.78 -9.27
N GLY A 90 16.80 13.72 -10.05
CA GLY A 90 15.94 14.79 -9.53
C GLY A 90 14.65 14.24 -8.92
N PHE A 91 14.07 13.18 -9.50
CA PHE A 91 12.91 12.51 -8.95
C PHE A 91 13.24 11.74 -7.65
N LYS A 92 14.39 11.08 -7.60
CA LYS A 92 14.84 10.41 -6.36
C LYS A 92 15.07 11.41 -5.22
N GLU A 93 15.65 12.57 -5.54
CA GLU A 93 15.83 13.64 -4.56
C GLU A 93 14.48 14.22 -4.09
N LEU A 94 13.49 14.36 -5.00
CA LEU A 94 12.13 14.74 -4.62
C LEU A 94 11.53 13.71 -3.64
N VAL A 95 11.66 12.41 -3.92
CA VAL A 95 11.17 11.34 -3.03
C VAL A 95 11.81 11.45 -1.66
N LYS A 96 13.13 11.63 -1.59
CA LYS A 96 13.88 11.78 -0.35
C LYS A 96 13.41 12.99 0.44
N LYS A 97 13.34 14.18 -0.19
CA LYS A 97 12.86 15.40 0.45
C LYS A 97 11.42 15.32 0.92
N THR A 98 10.58 14.58 0.19
CA THR A 98 9.20 14.30 0.61
C THR A 98 9.19 13.50 1.92
N LEU A 99 9.94 12.40 2.02
CA LEU A 99 10.04 11.62 3.25
C LEU A 99 10.62 12.42 4.41
N GLU A 100 11.68 13.21 4.17
CA GLU A 100 12.29 14.09 5.17
C GLU A 100 11.28 15.15 5.70
N THR A 101 10.49 15.74 4.81
CA THR A 101 9.46 16.74 5.18
C THR A 101 8.32 16.09 5.96
N VAL A 102 7.85 14.90 5.53
CA VAL A 102 6.83 14.11 6.25
C VAL A 102 7.30 13.81 7.68
N LYS A 103 8.56 13.40 7.83
CA LYS A 103 9.17 13.10 9.11
C LYS A 103 9.28 14.33 10.01
N ALA A 104 9.83 15.44 9.47
CA ALA A 104 10.11 16.65 10.24
C ALA A 104 8.85 17.32 10.77
N HIS A 105 7.76 17.28 10.01
CA HIS A 105 6.51 17.98 10.33
C HIS A 105 5.37 17.05 10.74
N HIS A 106 5.62 15.73 10.90
CA HIS A 106 4.62 14.74 11.31
C HIS A 106 3.36 14.75 10.43
N ILE A 107 3.55 14.76 9.13
CA ILE A 107 2.50 14.92 8.12
C ILE A 107 1.76 13.61 7.91
N HIS A 108 0.44 13.69 7.76
CA HIS A 108 -0.45 12.56 7.52
C HIS A 108 -1.24 12.67 6.21
N THR A 109 -1.36 13.87 5.64
CA THR A 109 -2.12 14.11 4.41
C THR A 109 -1.31 14.86 3.36
N THR A 110 -1.71 14.73 2.10
CA THR A 110 -1.08 15.45 0.99
C THR A 110 -1.27 16.96 1.12
N GLU A 111 -2.43 17.40 1.61
CA GLU A 111 -2.74 18.81 1.83
C GLU A 111 -1.84 19.45 2.88
N GLU A 112 -1.53 18.72 3.96
CA GLU A 112 -0.56 19.15 4.97
C GLU A 112 0.84 19.25 4.38
N LEU A 113 1.26 18.27 3.57
CA LEU A 113 2.55 18.26 2.92
C LEU A 113 2.75 19.49 2.03
N LEU A 114 1.79 19.74 1.14
CA LEU A 114 1.89 20.87 0.19
C LEU A 114 2.07 22.22 0.87
N LYS A 115 1.47 22.40 2.05
CA LYS A 115 1.56 23.63 2.85
C LYS A 115 2.79 23.67 3.77
N SER A 116 3.44 22.54 4.01
CA SER A 116 4.56 22.44 4.95
C SER A 116 5.78 23.19 4.45
N PRO A 117 6.55 23.81 5.34
CA PRO A 117 7.75 24.57 4.96
C PRO A 117 8.87 23.61 4.52
N LEU A 118 9.46 23.92 3.37
CA LEU A 118 10.72 23.35 2.88
C LEU A 118 11.59 24.55 2.45
N ASP A 119 12.75 24.75 3.08
CA ASP A 119 13.66 25.87 2.80
C ASP A 119 12.97 27.26 2.84
N ASN A 120 12.12 27.49 3.86
CA ASN A 120 11.32 28.71 4.08
C ASN A 120 10.24 28.97 2.99
N LYS A 121 9.85 27.97 2.20
CA LYS A 121 8.78 28.04 1.21
C LYS A 121 7.83 26.87 1.39
N PRO A 122 6.57 26.98 0.93
CA PRO A 122 5.68 25.81 0.89
C PRO A 122 6.27 24.69 0.02
N PHE A 123 6.11 23.43 0.45
CA PHE A 123 6.54 22.26 -0.32
C PHE A 123 5.94 22.24 -1.74
N GLU A 124 4.72 22.75 -1.90
CA GLU A 124 4.06 22.89 -3.20
C GLU A 124 4.93 23.65 -4.22
N GLU A 125 5.61 24.71 -3.81
CA GLU A 125 6.50 25.47 -4.71
C GLU A 125 7.69 24.63 -5.17
N TYR A 126 8.26 23.84 -4.26
CA TYR A 126 9.33 22.91 -4.60
C TYR A 126 8.82 21.84 -5.58
N LEU A 127 7.65 21.23 -5.32
CA LEU A 127 7.04 20.26 -6.21
C LEU A 127 6.82 20.84 -7.62
N HIS A 128 6.27 22.04 -7.72
CA HIS A 128 6.05 22.73 -9.02
C HIS A 128 7.37 23.01 -9.75
N SER A 129 8.44 23.35 -9.02
CA SER A 129 9.76 23.53 -9.62
C SER A 129 10.29 22.22 -10.21
N GLN A 130 10.09 21.09 -9.53
CA GLN A 130 10.50 19.78 -10.03
C GLN A 130 9.67 19.34 -11.25
N ILE A 131 8.37 19.59 -11.27
CA ILE A 131 7.50 19.37 -12.44
C ILE A 131 8.00 20.17 -13.65
N ALA A 132 8.43 21.42 -13.43
CA ALA A 132 8.94 22.26 -14.50
C ALA A 132 10.30 21.80 -15.06
N VAL A 133 11.17 21.23 -14.20
CA VAL A 133 12.52 20.73 -14.55
C VAL A 133 12.43 19.37 -15.20
N ILE A 134 11.73 18.43 -14.58
CA ILE A 134 11.58 17.04 -15.05
C ILE A 134 10.74 16.99 -16.32
N GLY A 135 9.71 17.84 -16.41
CA GLY A 135 8.90 17.95 -17.61
C GLY A 135 7.67 17.06 -17.64
N GLU A 136 7.37 16.34 -16.57
CA GLU A 136 6.18 15.50 -16.41
C GLU A 136 5.27 16.00 -15.29
N ASN A 137 4.00 15.57 -15.27
CA ASN A 137 3.12 15.72 -14.14
C ASN A 137 3.62 14.81 -13.00
N ILE A 138 3.79 15.39 -11.82
CA ILE A 138 4.22 14.66 -10.61
C ILE A 138 3.30 15.04 -9.48
N LEU A 139 2.81 14.03 -8.75
CA LEU A 139 1.98 14.25 -7.57
C LEU A 139 2.36 13.30 -6.43
N VAL A 140 2.31 13.80 -5.21
CA VAL A 140 2.33 12.98 -4.01
C VAL A 140 0.89 12.55 -3.76
N ARG A 141 0.61 11.27 -3.97
CA ARG A 141 -0.77 10.75 -3.99
C ARG A 141 -1.24 10.21 -2.65
N LYS A 142 -0.36 9.47 -1.97
CA LYS A 142 -0.67 8.87 -0.68
C LYS A 142 0.48 9.10 0.30
N ILE A 143 0.15 9.31 1.56
CA ILE A 143 1.09 9.45 2.67
C ILE A 143 0.59 8.55 3.80
N ALA A 144 1.50 7.81 4.43
CA ALA A 144 1.29 7.16 5.71
C ALA A 144 2.44 7.53 6.63
N HIS A 145 2.12 7.95 7.84
CA HIS A 145 3.08 8.20 8.90
C HIS A 145 2.57 7.55 10.17
N LEU A 146 3.22 6.47 10.58
CA LEU A 146 2.88 5.69 11.76
C LEU A 146 3.87 6.01 12.88
N LYS A 147 3.34 6.12 14.10
CA LYS A 147 4.12 6.29 15.33
C LYS A 147 3.65 5.27 16.36
N ALA A 148 4.58 4.43 16.79
CA ALA A 148 4.33 3.36 17.74
C ALA A 148 4.28 3.88 19.18
N PRO A 149 3.33 3.44 20.00
CA PRO A 149 3.43 3.50 21.47
C PRO A 149 4.66 2.73 21.99
N SER A 150 4.97 2.87 23.28
CA SER A 150 6.17 2.24 23.88
C SER A 150 6.25 0.73 23.65
N SER A 151 5.13 0.02 23.82
CA SER A 151 5.03 -1.45 23.67
C SER A 151 4.61 -1.89 22.26
N HIS A 152 5.00 -1.14 21.23
CA HIS A 152 4.72 -1.47 19.83
C HIS A 152 6.01 -1.36 19.00
N ILE A 153 6.04 -2.12 17.94
CA ILE A 153 7.06 -2.03 16.88
C ILE A 153 6.35 -1.76 15.55
N ILE A 154 6.94 -0.90 14.74
CA ILE A 154 6.55 -0.71 13.35
C ILE A 154 7.73 -1.11 12.48
N ASN A 155 7.48 -2.03 11.56
CA ASN A 155 8.43 -2.37 10.51
C ASN A 155 7.71 -2.44 9.16
N GLY A 156 8.48 -2.51 8.09
CA GLY A 156 7.91 -2.50 6.75
C GLY A 156 8.76 -3.22 5.72
N TYR A 157 8.18 -3.33 4.53
CA TYR A 157 8.82 -3.90 3.36
C TYR A 157 8.48 -3.08 2.12
N ALA A 158 9.51 -2.64 1.40
CA ALA A 158 9.37 -2.12 0.04
C ALA A 158 9.87 -3.16 -0.95
N HIS A 159 9.05 -3.47 -1.96
CA HIS A 159 9.47 -4.41 -2.99
C HIS A 159 10.55 -3.78 -3.89
N SER A 160 11.47 -4.61 -4.40
CA SER A 160 12.66 -4.16 -5.14
C SER A 160 12.37 -3.30 -6.36
N ASN A 161 11.17 -3.41 -6.94
CA ASN A 161 10.71 -2.59 -8.06
C ASN A 161 10.09 -1.24 -7.63
N ALA A 162 10.08 -0.93 -6.33
CA ALA A 162 9.49 0.29 -5.75
C ALA A 162 8.00 0.53 -6.12
N ARG A 163 7.25 -0.53 -6.43
CA ARG A 163 5.81 -0.42 -6.80
C ARG A 163 4.88 -0.78 -5.66
N VAL A 164 5.36 -1.48 -4.65
CA VAL A 164 4.57 -1.92 -3.50
C VAL A 164 5.37 -1.65 -2.23
N GLY A 165 4.71 -1.03 -1.26
CA GLY A 165 5.20 -0.84 0.09
C GLY A 165 4.16 -1.28 1.10
N VAL A 166 4.63 -1.83 2.23
CA VAL A 166 3.77 -2.27 3.34
C VAL A 166 4.40 -1.85 4.66
N LEU A 167 3.58 -1.34 5.57
CA LEU A 167 3.93 -1.10 6.97
C LEU A 167 3.07 -1.98 7.86
N ILE A 168 3.68 -2.59 8.86
CA ILE A 168 3.04 -3.42 9.88
C ILE A 168 3.42 -2.93 11.26
N GLY A 169 2.41 -2.69 12.10
CA GLY A 169 2.58 -2.42 13.53
C GLY A 169 2.17 -3.63 14.37
N ILE A 170 3.01 -4.03 15.34
CA ILE A 170 2.75 -5.12 16.26
C ILE A 170 2.92 -4.64 17.69
N LYS A 171 1.87 -4.84 18.52
CA LYS A 171 1.94 -4.74 19.98
C LYS A 171 2.67 -5.98 20.52
N TYR A 172 3.46 -5.77 21.57
CA TYR A 172 4.11 -6.82 22.36
C TYR A 172 4.26 -6.34 23.81
N ASP A 173 4.35 -7.26 24.77
CA ASP A 173 4.46 -6.90 26.20
C ASP A 173 5.86 -7.15 26.76
N ASN A 174 6.65 -8.07 26.16
CA ASN A 174 7.97 -8.45 26.65
C ASN A 174 9.10 -7.87 25.77
N GLU A 175 9.81 -6.88 26.30
CA GLU A 175 10.92 -6.19 25.61
C GLU A 175 12.03 -7.14 25.09
N LYS A 176 12.22 -8.31 25.71
CA LYS A 176 13.21 -9.30 25.25
C LYS A 176 12.84 -9.87 23.89
N ASN A 177 11.55 -9.81 23.52
CA ASN A 177 11.06 -10.30 22.24
C ASN A 177 11.14 -9.25 21.13
N ALA A 178 11.44 -7.99 21.43
CA ALA A 178 11.47 -6.91 20.45
C ALA A 178 12.24 -7.27 19.17
N PRO A 179 13.44 -7.87 19.17
CA PRO A 179 14.13 -8.25 17.93
C PRO A 179 13.36 -9.28 17.09
N LYS A 180 12.71 -10.25 17.74
CA LYS A 180 11.88 -11.26 17.05
C LYS A 180 10.62 -10.63 16.47
N VAL A 181 9.99 -9.69 17.19
CA VAL A 181 8.81 -8.95 16.73
C VAL A 181 9.14 -8.08 15.54
N VAL A 182 10.32 -7.45 15.51
CA VAL A 182 10.82 -6.70 14.34
C VAL A 182 10.92 -7.60 13.10
N GLU A 183 11.45 -8.81 13.24
CA GLU A 183 11.55 -9.77 12.14
C GLU A 183 10.17 -10.28 11.71
N LEU A 184 9.29 -10.62 12.66
CA LEU A 184 7.93 -11.05 12.38
C LEU A 184 7.15 -9.97 11.60
N ALA A 185 7.22 -8.70 12.03
CA ALA A 185 6.56 -7.59 11.35
C ALA A 185 7.05 -7.45 9.90
N ARG A 186 8.36 -7.58 9.65
CA ARG A 186 8.93 -7.54 8.30
C ARG A 186 8.44 -8.71 7.45
N ASN A 187 8.41 -9.92 7.98
CA ASN A 187 7.98 -11.11 7.27
C ASN A 187 6.49 -11.05 6.90
N ILE A 188 5.66 -10.52 7.80
CA ILE A 188 4.24 -10.27 7.53
C ILE A 188 4.09 -9.15 6.47
N ALA A 189 4.91 -8.10 6.50
CA ALA A 189 4.89 -7.06 5.47
C ALA A 189 5.26 -7.63 4.08
N MET A 190 6.23 -8.55 4.00
CA MET A 190 6.59 -9.27 2.76
C MET A 190 5.42 -10.11 2.25
N HIS A 191 4.75 -10.86 3.14
CA HIS A 191 3.54 -11.61 2.81
C HIS A 191 2.45 -10.69 2.24
N ALA A 192 2.15 -9.58 2.92
CA ALA A 192 1.10 -8.65 2.49
C ALA A 192 1.43 -7.95 1.15
N ALA A 193 2.71 -7.72 0.86
CA ALA A 193 3.13 -7.20 -0.45
C ALA A 193 2.83 -8.20 -1.58
N ALA A 194 2.99 -9.50 -1.34
CA ALA A 194 2.73 -10.56 -2.31
C ALA A 194 1.25 -10.91 -2.43
N MET A 195 0.55 -11.06 -1.30
CA MET A 195 -0.82 -11.60 -1.24
C MET A 195 -1.91 -10.54 -1.31
N LYS A 196 -1.56 -9.26 -1.21
CA LYS A 196 -2.44 -8.10 -1.43
C LYS A 196 -3.74 -8.11 -0.61
N PRO A 197 -3.72 -8.33 0.70
CA PRO A 197 -4.92 -8.20 1.52
C PRO A 197 -5.45 -6.75 1.44
N GLN A 198 -6.77 -6.59 1.46
CA GLN A 198 -7.41 -5.27 1.38
C GLN A 198 -7.48 -4.59 2.75
N VAL A 199 -7.70 -5.39 3.80
CA VAL A 199 -7.86 -4.93 5.19
C VAL A 199 -7.08 -5.83 6.15
N LEU A 200 -6.94 -5.40 7.40
CA LEU A 200 -6.28 -6.19 8.44
C LEU A 200 -7.13 -7.37 8.88
N ASP A 201 -8.39 -7.13 9.26
CA ASP A 201 -9.30 -8.12 9.85
C ASP A 201 -10.66 -8.08 9.13
N CYS A 202 -11.42 -9.16 9.19
CA CYS A 202 -12.80 -9.23 8.69
C CYS A 202 -13.74 -8.20 9.34
N LYS A 203 -13.43 -7.75 10.55
CA LYS A 203 -14.17 -6.68 11.25
C LYS A 203 -14.11 -5.33 10.54
N ASP A 204 -13.13 -5.14 9.67
CA ASP A 204 -12.96 -3.91 8.89
C ASP A 204 -13.90 -3.86 7.67
N PHE A 205 -14.58 -4.97 7.36
CA PHE A 205 -15.60 -5.03 6.32
C PHE A 205 -16.98 -4.66 6.84
N SER A 206 -17.79 -4.01 5.99
CA SER A 206 -19.22 -3.89 6.24
C SER A 206 -19.94 -5.21 5.91
N LEU A 207 -21.03 -5.50 6.63
CA LEU A 207 -21.85 -6.69 6.35
C LEU A 207 -22.42 -6.69 4.91
N ASP A 208 -22.73 -5.51 4.35
CA ASP A 208 -23.23 -5.39 2.98
C ASP A 208 -22.15 -5.74 1.96
N PHE A 209 -20.89 -5.36 2.21
CA PHE A 209 -19.74 -5.76 1.40
C PHE A 209 -19.59 -7.28 1.44
N VAL A 210 -19.57 -7.88 2.64
CA VAL A 210 -19.42 -9.34 2.81
C VAL A 210 -20.52 -10.09 2.07
N LYS A 211 -21.79 -9.66 2.20
CA LYS A 211 -22.90 -10.30 1.48
C LYS A 211 -22.75 -10.26 -0.03
N LYS A 212 -22.31 -9.12 -0.60
CA LYS A 212 -22.07 -8.99 -2.04
C LYS A 212 -20.94 -9.91 -2.51
N GLU A 213 -19.82 -9.89 -1.77
CA GLU A 213 -18.68 -10.74 -2.09
C GLU A 213 -19.02 -12.23 -1.93
N THR A 214 -19.82 -12.61 -0.92
CA THR A 214 -20.30 -14.00 -0.75
C THR A 214 -21.12 -14.46 -1.96
N LEU A 215 -22.03 -13.63 -2.46
CA LEU A 215 -22.82 -13.96 -3.65
C LEU A 215 -21.93 -14.12 -4.90
N ALA A 216 -20.95 -13.23 -5.08
CA ALA A 216 -20.00 -13.32 -6.18
C ALA A 216 -19.13 -14.59 -6.09
N LEU A 217 -18.67 -14.91 -4.88
CA LEU A 217 -17.92 -16.13 -4.59
C LEU A 217 -18.72 -17.39 -4.88
N ILE A 218 -19.98 -17.45 -4.47
CA ILE A 218 -20.89 -18.58 -4.74
C ILE A 218 -21.05 -18.77 -6.26
N ALA A 219 -21.32 -17.70 -6.99
CA ALA A 219 -21.46 -17.76 -8.44
C ALA A 219 -20.18 -18.25 -9.15
N GLU A 220 -19.01 -17.84 -8.67
CA GLU A 220 -17.71 -18.34 -9.14
C GLU A 220 -17.58 -19.84 -8.90
N ILE A 221 -17.88 -20.30 -7.68
CA ILE A 221 -17.79 -21.73 -7.31
C ILE A 221 -18.78 -22.56 -8.09
N GLU A 222 -19.99 -22.10 -8.31
CA GLU A 222 -21.02 -22.80 -9.11
C GLU A 222 -20.55 -22.99 -10.56
N LYS A 223 -19.98 -21.94 -11.16
CA LYS A 223 -19.40 -22.01 -12.51
C LYS A 223 -18.25 -23.02 -12.58
N ASP A 224 -17.34 -22.98 -11.60
CA ASP A 224 -16.23 -23.95 -11.51
C ASP A 224 -16.75 -25.39 -11.34
N ASN A 225 -17.82 -25.57 -10.57
CA ASN A 225 -18.44 -26.86 -10.34
C ASN A 225 -19.13 -27.43 -11.61
N GLU A 226 -19.70 -26.55 -12.45
CA GLU A 226 -20.22 -26.98 -13.76
C GLU A 226 -19.10 -27.50 -14.67
N GLU A 227 -17.95 -26.84 -14.69
CA GLU A 227 -16.79 -27.27 -15.44
C GLU A 227 -16.21 -28.56 -14.85
N ALA A 228 -16.08 -28.65 -13.52
CA ALA A 228 -15.60 -29.83 -12.82
C ALA A 228 -16.48 -31.06 -13.12
N LYS A 229 -17.83 -30.90 -13.17
CA LYS A 229 -18.77 -31.98 -13.58
C LYS A 229 -18.49 -32.48 -14.98
N ARG A 230 -18.25 -31.56 -15.95
CA ARG A 230 -17.92 -31.93 -17.34
C ARG A 230 -16.63 -32.73 -17.45
N LEU A 231 -15.67 -32.42 -16.55
CA LEU A 231 -14.34 -33.04 -16.51
C LEU A 231 -14.23 -34.24 -15.57
N GLY A 232 -15.32 -34.64 -14.89
CA GLY A 232 -15.33 -35.74 -13.90
C GLY A 232 -14.45 -35.45 -12.66
N LYS A 233 -14.23 -34.17 -12.33
CA LYS A 233 -13.45 -33.75 -11.17
C LYS A 233 -14.32 -33.60 -9.92
N PRO A 234 -13.72 -33.68 -8.70
CA PRO A 234 -14.43 -33.37 -7.46
C PRO A 234 -15.02 -31.98 -7.46
N LEU A 235 -16.20 -31.82 -6.89
CA LEU A 235 -16.85 -30.52 -6.75
C LEU A 235 -16.32 -29.79 -5.54
N LYS A 236 -16.22 -28.47 -5.66
CA LYS A 236 -15.96 -27.57 -4.52
C LYS A 236 -17.22 -27.43 -3.67
N ASN A 237 -17.04 -27.32 -2.35
CA ASN A 237 -18.15 -27.03 -1.44
C ASN A 237 -18.64 -25.58 -1.67
N ILE A 238 -19.97 -25.40 -1.70
CA ILE A 238 -20.57 -24.05 -1.75
C ILE A 238 -20.72 -23.57 -0.31
N PRO A 239 -20.07 -22.46 0.10
CA PRO A 239 -20.13 -21.98 1.46
C PRO A 239 -21.51 -21.42 1.80
N ALA A 240 -21.95 -21.60 3.05
CA ALA A 240 -23.15 -20.98 3.58
C ALA A 240 -22.89 -19.52 4.03
N PHE A 241 -21.63 -19.21 4.37
CA PHE A 241 -21.13 -17.91 4.81
C PHE A 241 -19.85 -17.57 4.06
N GLY A 242 -19.51 -16.30 3.95
CA GLY A 242 -18.29 -15.86 3.27
C GLY A 242 -17.16 -15.44 4.22
N SER A 243 -17.50 -14.98 5.41
CA SER A 243 -16.58 -14.37 6.36
C SER A 243 -16.85 -14.74 7.81
N ARG A 244 -15.80 -14.69 8.62
CA ARG A 244 -15.86 -14.92 10.07
C ARG A 244 -16.83 -13.97 10.80
N ILE A 245 -17.02 -12.76 10.26
CA ILE A 245 -17.96 -11.77 10.85
C ILE A 245 -19.41 -12.26 10.83
N GLU A 246 -19.76 -13.20 9.97
CA GLU A 246 -21.10 -13.83 9.90
C GLU A 246 -21.25 -15.05 10.83
N LEU A 247 -20.15 -15.60 11.32
CA LEU A 247 -20.11 -16.77 12.20
C LEU A 247 -20.22 -16.36 13.67
N SER A 248 -21.43 -15.97 14.10
CA SER A 248 -21.70 -15.67 15.51
C SER A 248 -21.48 -16.91 16.41
N ASP A 249 -21.33 -16.69 17.72
CA ASP A 249 -21.22 -17.79 18.68
C ASP A 249 -22.44 -18.71 18.65
N GLU A 250 -23.63 -18.19 18.36
CA GLU A 250 -24.85 -18.98 18.18
C GLU A 250 -24.77 -19.89 16.96
N VAL A 251 -24.29 -19.38 15.83
CA VAL A 251 -24.07 -20.16 14.60
C VAL A 251 -23.07 -21.28 14.85
N LEU A 252 -21.95 -20.97 15.50
CA LEU A 252 -20.92 -21.96 15.82
C LEU A 252 -21.42 -23.02 16.81
N ALA A 253 -22.18 -22.62 17.85
CA ALA A 253 -22.76 -23.55 18.82
C ALA A 253 -23.79 -24.46 18.14
N HIS A 254 -24.63 -23.92 17.24
CA HIS A 254 -25.58 -24.72 16.47
C HIS A 254 -24.87 -25.73 15.57
N GLN A 255 -23.83 -25.32 14.85
CA GLN A 255 -23.06 -26.19 13.98
C GLN A 255 -22.33 -27.31 14.76
N LYS A 256 -21.78 -26.97 15.93
CA LYS A 256 -21.16 -27.94 16.83
C LYS A 256 -22.14 -29.02 17.23
N LYS A 257 -23.36 -28.65 17.66
CA LYS A 257 -24.43 -29.60 18.01
C LYS A 257 -24.84 -30.45 16.79
N ALA A 258 -24.89 -29.88 15.61
CA ALA A 258 -25.19 -30.63 14.40
C ALA A 258 -24.15 -31.74 14.13
N PHE A 259 -22.85 -31.45 14.31
CA PHE A 259 -21.80 -32.45 14.19
C PHE A 259 -21.85 -33.52 15.30
N GLU A 260 -22.18 -33.14 16.54
CA GLU A 260 -22.39 -34.09 17.66
C GLU A 260 -23.56 -35.03 17.35
N ASN A 261 -24.69 -34.53 16.83
CA ASN A 261 -25.84 -35.34 16.43
C ASN A 261 -25.49 -36.28 15.27
N GLU A 262 -24.77 -35.80 14.25
CA GLU A 262 -24.29 -36.62 13.13
C GLU A 262 -23.43 -37.80 13.63
N LEU A 263 -22.50 -37.53 14.57
CA LEU A 263 -21.66 -38.58 15.16
C LEU A 263 -22.48 -39.60 15.98
N LYS A 264 -23.53 -39.14 16.66
CA LYS A 264 -24.49 -40.00 17.39
C LYS A 264 -25.27 -40.92 16.46
N GLU A 265 -25.79 -40.38 15.34
CA GLU A 265 -26.46 -41.12 14.30
C GLU A 265 -25.57 -42.19 13.64
N GLN A 266 -24.27 -41.85 13.50
CA GLN A 266 -23.24 -42.79 13.00
C GLN A 266 -22.83 -43.84 14.07
N GLY A 267 -23.41 -43.82 15.27
CA GLY A 267 -23.11 -44.77 16.35
C GLY A 267 -21.69 -44.59 16.92
N LYS A 268 -21.07 -43.44 16.76
CA LYS A 268 -19.72 -43.20 17.29
C LYS A 268 -19.75 -42.89 18.78
N PRO A 269 -18.87 -43.55 19.60
CA PRO A 269 -18.84 -43.33 21.04
C PRO A 269 -18.53 -41.87 21.41
N GLU A 270 -19.23 -41.30 22.40
CA GLU A 270 -19.01 -39.92 22.88
C GLU A 270 -17.54 -39.61 23.23
N LYS A 271 -16.83 -40.60 23.75
CA LYS A 271 -15.40 -40.48 24.15
C LYS A 271 -14.45 -40.03 23.03
N ILE A 272 -14.86 -40.16 21.76
CA ILE A 272 -14.03 -39.72 20.62
C ILE A 272 -14.51 -38.41 20.01
N TRP A 273 -15.66 -37.87 20.45
CA TRP A 273 -16.20 -36.62 19.91
C TRP A 273 -15.28 -35.44 20.18
N ASP A 274 -14.65 -35.37 21.37
CA ASP A 274 -13.68 -34.33 21.72
C ASP A 274 -12.47 -34.25 20.77
N LYS A 275 -12.20 -35.35 20.02
CA LYS A 275 -11.14 -35.39 19.01
C LYS A 275 -11.63 -35.11 17.60
N ILE A 276 -12.89 -35.42 17.30
CA ILE A 276 -13.45 -35.32 15.94
C ILE A 276 -14.13 -33.95 15.72
N VAL A 277 -14.92 -33.50 16.70
CA VAL A 277 -15.72 -32.27 16.57
C VAL A 277 -14.84 -31.04 16.35
N PRO A 278 -13.71 -30.83 17.05
CA PRO A 278 -12.83 -29.70 16.79
C PRO A 278 -12.37 -29.64 15.33
N GLY A 279 -11.88 -30.76 14.77
CA GLY A 279 -11.43 -30.81 13.37
C GLY A 279 -12.54 -30.55 12.35
N LYS A 280 -13.79 -31.04 12.64
CA LYS A 280 -14.96 -30.71 11.82
C LYS A 280 -15.31 -29.22 11.90
N MET A 281 -15.19 -28.60 13.07
CA MET A 281 -15.44 -27.17 13.28
C MET A 281 -14.38 -26.31 12.57
N GLU A 282 -13.10 -26.68 12.67
CA GLU A 282 -12.03 -26.00 11.92
C GLU A 282 -12.29 -26.02 10.42
N ARG A 283 -12.66 -27.19 9.89
CA ARG A 283 -13.00 -27.31 8.47
C ARG A 283 -14.23 -26.48 8.12
N PHE A 284 -15.27 -26.51 8.92
CA PHE A 284 -16.47 -25.70 8.70
C PHE A 284 -16.11 -24.20 8.69
N ILE A 285 -15.30 -23.71 9.61
CA ILE A 285 -14.85 -22.33 9.63
C ILE A 285 -14.03 -22.03 8.36
N ALA A 286 -13.08 -22.88 8.00
CA ALA A 286 -12.26 -22.69 6.81
C ALA A 286 -13.11 -22.63 5.53
N ASP A 287 -14.08 -23.55 5.38
CA ASP A 287 -14.98 -23.59 4.21
C ASP A 287 -15.93 -22.39 4.14
N ASN A 288 -16.17 -21.67 5.26
CA ASN A 288 -17.12 -20.56 5.37
C ASN A 288 -16.44 -19.20 5.66
N THR A 289 -15.12 -19.08 5.45
CA THR A 289 -14.36 -17.83 5.61
C THR A 289 -13.46 -17.54 4.39
N LEU A 290 -13.92 -17.92 3.20
CA LEU A 290 -13.13 -17.80 1.97
C LEU A 290 -12.86 -16.34 1.58
N ILE A 291 -13.74 -15.39 1.95
CA ILE A 291 -13.50 -13.95 1.75
C ILE A 291 -12.35 -13.50 2.64
N ASP A 292 -12.33 -13.92 3.91
CA ASP A 292 -11.25 -13.56 4.82
C ASP A 292 -9.91 -14.09 4.32
N GLN A 293 -9.88 -15.34 3.84
CA GLN A 293 -8.69 -15.97 3.27
C GLN A 293 -8.18 -15.27 1.99
N ARG A 294 -9.05 -14.58 1.27
CA ARG A 294 -8.66 -13.82 0.07
C ARG A 294 -8.29 -12.38 0.38
N LEU A 295 -9.05 -11.71 1.27
CA LEU A 295 -9.06 -10.26 1.36
C LEU A 295 -8.56 -9.69 2.70
N THR A 296 -8.42 -10.49 3.76
CA THR A 296 -7.90 -9.99 5.04
C THR A 296 -6.49 -10.47 5.32
N LEU A 297 -5.65 -9.61 5.92
CA LEU A 297 -4.30 -10.00 6.30
C LEU A 297 -4.31 -11.18 7.29
N LEU A 298 -5.12 -11.10 8.33
CA LEU A 298 -5.17 -12.13 9.37
C LEU A 298 -5.74 -13.46 8.88
N GLY A 299 -6.65 -13.44 7.90
CA GLY A 299 -7.30 -14.63 7.35
C GLY A 299 -6.49 -15.34 6.26
N GLN A 300 -5.55 -14.65 5.60
CA GLN A 300 -4.74 -15.23 4.54
C GLN A 300 -3.77 -16.29 5.06
N PHE A 301 -3.58 -17.36 4.29
CA PHE A 301 -2.54 -18.36 4.55
C PHE A 301 -1.16 -17.74 4.33
N TYR A 302 -0.27 -18.00 5.28
CA TYR A 302 1.06 -17.40 5.30
C TYR A 302 1.92 -17.92 4.16
N VAL A 303 2.50 -17.03 3.38
CA VAL A 303 3.30 -17.41 2.19
C VAL A 303 4.51 -18.30 2.50
N MET A 304 5.04 -18.26 3.74
CA MET A 304 6.16 -19.08 4.19
C MET A 304 5.71 -20.39 4.89
N ASP A 305 4.44 -20.50 5.25
CA ASP A 305 3.82 -21.70 5.82
C ASP A 305 2.33 -21.75 5.44
N ASP A 306 2.04 -22.38 4.31
CA ASP A 306 0.70 -22.48 3.71
C ASP A 306 -0.32 -23.30 4.52
N LYS A 307 0.10 -23.85 5.66
CA LYS A 307 -0.78 -24.59 6.58
C LYS A 307 -1.38 -23.69 7.64
N LYS A 308 -0.86 -22.48 7.83
CA LYS A 308 -1.27 -21.56 8.88
C LYS A 308 -1.70 -20.22 8.29
N THR A 309 -2.76 -19.66 8.85
CA THR A 309 -3.11 -18.26 8.57
C THR A 309 -2.17 -17.32 9.32
N ILE A 310 -2.10 -16.05 8.90
CA ILE A 310 -1.33 -15.03 9.63
C ILE A 310 -1.79 -14.93 11.09
N ALA A 311 -3.10 -15.01 11.35
CA ALA A 311 -3.62 -15.03 12.72
C ALA A 311 -3.06 -16.21 13.53
N GLN A 312 -2.99 -17.41 12.94
CA GLN A 312 -2.41 -18.58 13.60
C GLN A 312 -0.90 -18.44 13.82
N VAL A 313 -0.16 -17.88 12.86
CA VAL A 313 1.27 -17.60 13.01
C VAL A 313 1.52 -16.65 14.17
N VAL A 314 0.76 -15.56 14.29
CA VAL A 314 0.88 -14.60 15.39
C VAL A 314 0.55 -15.25 16.72
N ALA A 315 -0.53 -16.06 16.78
CA ALA A 315 -0.91 -16.80 18.00
C ALA A 315 0.14 -17.83 18.43
N ASP A 316 0.75 -18.54 17.48
CA ASP A 316 1.82 -19.50 17.74
C ASP A 316 3.08 -18.79 18.27
N CYS A 317 3.47 -17.65 17.66
CA CYS A 317 4.56 -16.83 18.15
C CYS A 317 4.27 -16.29 19.57
N SER A 318 3.05 -15.82 19.83
CA SER A 318 2.63 -15.35 21.16
C SER A 318 2.83 -16.44 22.20
N LYS A 319 2.38 -17.65 21.90
CA LYS A 319 2.51 -18.80 22.80
C LYS A 319 3.96 -19.26 22.98
N GLU A 320 4.73 -19.31 21.91
CA GLU A 320 6.14 -19.73 21.93
C GLU A 320 7.02 -18.75 22.71
N TRP A 321 6.75 -17.44 22.58
CA TRP A 321 7.57 -16.39 23.18
C TRP A 321 7.06 -15.92 24.55
N ASP A 322 5.95 -16.50 25.03
CA ASP A 322 5.24 -16.07 26.26
C ASP A 322 4.99 -14.57 26.24
N ASP A 323 4.26 -14.11 25.20
CA ASP A 323 3.99 -12.69 24.91
C ASP A 323 2.57 -12.53 24.35
N ASP A 324 1.98 -11.33 24.43
CA ASP A 324 0.69 -11.02 23.83
C ASP A 324 0.88 -10.19 22.56
N LEU A 325 1.08 -10.87 21.43
CA LEU A 325 1.33 -10.24 20.14
C LEU A 325 0.02 -9.93 19.44
N ILE A 326 -0.15 -8.67 19.02
CA ILE A 326 -1.31 -8.22 18.27
C ILE A 326 -0.85 -7.33 17.11
N ILE A 327 -1.26 -7.65 15.89
CA ILE A 327 -1.09 -6.72 14.76
C ILE A 327 -2.09 -5.58 14.94
N THR A 328 -1.59 -4.36 15.11
CA THR A 328 -2.40 -3.16 15.38
C THR A 328 -2.48 -2.23 14.18
N GLU A 329 -1.48 -2.26 13.30
CA GLU A 329 -1.39 -1.39 12.13
C GLU A 329 -1.08 -2.20 10.88
N TYR A 330 -1.78 -1.89 9.81
CA TYR A 330 -1.54 -2.41 8.48
C TYR A 330 -1.79 -1.31 7.45
N VAL A 331 -0.76 -0.95 6.70
CA VAL A 331 -0.87 -0.01 5.59
C VAL A 331 -0.16 -0.60 4.38
N ARG A 332 -0.83 -0.64 3.24
CA ARG A 332 -0.27 -1.09 1.97
C ARG A 332 -0.52 -0.05 0.90
N PHE A 333 0.52 0.33 0.18
CA PHE A 333 0.41 1.11 -1.05
C PHE A 333 0.88 0.27 -2.23
N GLU A 334 0.09 0.31 -3.31
CA GLU A 334 0.51 -0.16 -4.62
C GLU A 334 0.47 1.01 -5.59
N LEU A 335 1.56 1.21 -6.30
CA LEU A 335 1.73 2.32 -7.24
C LEU A 335 0.63 2.32 -8.30
N GLY A 336 -0.05 3.46 -8.42
CA GLY A 336 -1.10 3.66 -9.42
C GLY A 336 -2.40 2.89 -9.15
N GLU A 337 -2.56 2.28 -7.98
CA GLU A 337 -3.78 1.54 -7.61
C GLU A 337 -5.01 2.43 -7.72
N GLY A 338 -6.05 1.99 -8.47
CA GLY A 338 -7.28 2.73 -8.70
C GLY A 338 -7.17 3.86 -9.73
N ILE A 339 -6.04 4.03 -10.42
CA ILE A 339 -5.91 4.95 -11.55
C ILE A 339 -6.26 4.18 -12.83
N GLU A 340 -7.31 4.63 -13.53
CA GLU A 340 -7.61 4.10 -14.86
C GLU A 340 -6.54 4.57 -15.86
N LYS A 341 -5.68 3.66 -16.30
CA LYS A 341 -4.80 3.90 -17.44
C LYS A 341 -5.67 3.93 -18.69
N LYS A 342 -5.67 5.05 -19.42
CA LYS A 342 -6.19 5.02 -20.80
C LYS A 342 -5.40 3.95 -21.53
N ALA A 343 -6.11 2.97 -22.11
CA ALA A 343 -5.47 2.03 -23.02
C ALA A 343 -4.85 2.86 -24.15
N GLU A 344 -3.52 2.99 -24.16
CA GLU A 344 -2.80 3.64 -25.25
C GLU A 344 -3.02 2.78 -26.50
N ASN A 345 -3.94 3.22 -27.37
CA ASN A 345 -4.07 2.64 -28.68
C ASN A 345 -3.01 3.26 -29.57
N PHE A 346 -1.77 2.79 -29.40
CA PHE A 346 -0.60 3.28 -30.15
C PHE A 346 -0.86 3.36 -31.67
N ALA A 347 -1.72 2.48 -32.19
CA ALA A 347 -2.13 2.49 -33.60
C ALA A 347 -3.00 3.72 -33.96
N GLU A 348 -3.86 4.18 -33.04
CA GLU A 348 -4.68 5.39 -33.26
C GLU A 348 -3.86 6.67 -33.08
N GLU A 349 -2.91 6.72 -32.16
CA GLU A 349 -2.02 7.88 -31.98
C GLU A 349 -1.11 8.05 -33.18
N VAL A 350 -0.52 6.98 -33.70
CA VAL A 350 0.27 7.02 -34.95
C VAL A 350 -0.60 7.44 -36.15
N ALA A 351 -1.83 6.97 -36.25
CA ALA A 351 -2.76 7.36 -37.30
C ALA A 351 -3.18 8.84 -37.25
N LEU A 352 -3.27 9.41 -36.01
CA LEU A 352 -3.54 10.85 -35.81
C LEU A 352 -2.32 11.74 -36.14
N GLN A 353 -1.11 11.26 -35.93
CA GLN A 353 0.13 11.99 -36.27
C GLN A 353 0.50 11.91 -37.76
N MET A 354 -0.08 10.96 -38.50
CA MET A 354 0.13 10.79 -39.93
C MET A 354 -0.89 11.55 -40.82
N LYS A 355 -1.85 12.26 -40.20
CA LYS A 355 -2.80 13.19 -40.85
C LYS A 355 -2.35 14.62 -40.64
#